data_4114243cead5e96cfa9719717ae6b284
#
_entry.id   4114243cead5e96cfa9719717ae6b284
#
_cell.length_a   1.000
_cell.length_b   1.000
_cell.length_c   1.000
_cell.angle_alpha   90.00
_cell.angle_beta   90.00
_cell.angle_gamma   90.00
#
_symmetry.space_group_name_H-M   'P 1'
#
loop_
_entity.id
_entity.type
_entity.pdbx_description
1 polymer ?
#
loop_
_entity_poly.entity_id
_entity_poly.type
_entity_poly.pdbx_seq_one_letter_code
_entity_poly.pdbx_strand_id
1 'polypeptide(L)'
;GEAEACKRIQSYKDLLNQEESDYISIKITTIYSQISSLAHDQVIEILTEKLSSLYQEVISIQAKTGVIKFVNLDMEEYRDLSITIETFKRTLSLKKFKKIRAGIVLQAYLPDSYKELLSLKKWAIQRVKDGGAPIKVRIVKGANMEMEKTESSMENWPLATYHKKAETDANFKKLILELMDKESASAL
;
A
#
# COMPACT_ATOMS: atom_id res chain seq x y z
N GLY A 1 14.92 10.43 -11.59
CA GLY A 1 14.67 9.53 -12.71
C GLY A 1 14.90 8.07 -12.36
N GLU A 2 14.95 7.18 -13.35
CA GLU A 2 15.04 5.72 -13.16
C GLU A 2 16.29 5.29 -12.35
N ALA A 3 17.44 5.92 -12.61
CA ALA A 3 18.65 5.66 -11.84
C ALA A 3 18.52 5.95 -10.34
N GLU A 4 17.76 6.97 -9.99
CA GLU A 4 17.46 7.32 -8.59
C GLU A 4 16.50 6.29 -7.96
N ALA A 5 15.48 5.86 -8.69
CA ALA A 5 14.57 4.81 -8.25
C ALA A 5 15.31 3.49 -7.98
N CYS A 6 16.24 3.11 -8.86
CA CYS A 6 17.10 1.93 -8.65
C CYS A 6 17.96 2.04 -7.39
N LYS A 7 18.57 3.20 -7.14
CA LYS A 7 19.34 3.46 -5.90
C LYS A 7 18.46 3.33 -4.65
N ARG A 8 17.24 3.87 -4.69
CA ARG A 8 16.30 3.77 -3.56
C ARG A 8 15.85 2.33 -3.30
N ILE A 9 15.56 1.56 -4.35
CA ILE A 9 15.27 0.13 -4.20
C ILE A 9 16.44 -0.61 -3.56
N GLN A 10 17.68 -0.31 -3.98
CA GLN A 10 18.85 -0.91 -3.37
C GLN A 10 18.99 -0.51 -1.89
N SER A 11 18.79 0.75 -1.55
CA SER A 11 18.80 1.22 -0.16
C SER A 11 17.73 0.52 0.70
N TYR A 12 16.54 0.24 0.17
CA TYR A 12 15.52 -0.55 0.87
C TYR A 12 15.96 -2.01 1.08
N LYS A 13 16.63 -2.62 0.09
CA LYS A 13 17.18 -3.97 0.24
C LYS A 13 18.28 -4.01 1.29
N ASP A 14 19.17 -3.01 1.30
CA ASP A 14 20.24 -2.89 2.29
C ASP A 14 19.64 -2.73 3.70
N LEU A 15 18.58 -1.94 3.83
CA LEU A 15 17.84 -1.77 5.09
C LEU A 15 17.17 -3.08 5.56
N LEU A 16 16.56 -3.84 4.66
CA LEU A 16 15.98 -5.15 4.96
C LEU A 16 17.02 -6.16 5.45
N ASN A 17 18.26 -6.06 4.97
CA ASN A 17 19.36 -6.95 5.38
C ASN A 17 19.97 -6.57 6.74
N GLN A 18 19.61 -5.45 7.36
CA GLN A 18 20.03 -5.10 8.71
C GLN A 18 19.28 -5.94 9.76
N GLU A 19 19.97 -6.41 10.77
CA GLU A 19 19.38 -7.26 11.83
C GLU A 19 18.24 -6.56 12.57
N GLU A 20 18.40 -5.27 12.88
CA GLU A 20 17.44 -4.48 13.65
C GLU A 20 16.22 -4.04 12.84
N SER A 21 16.21 -4.26 11.55
CA SER A 21 15.17 -3.74 10.64
C SER A 21 14.21 -4.82 10.18
N ASP A 22 13.27 -5.21 11.04
CA ASP A 22 12.25 -6.22 10.70
C ASP A 22 11.05 -5.65 9.92
N TYR A 23 10.88 -4.33 9.93
CA TYR A 23 9.75 -3.64 9.33
C TYR A 23 10.23 -2.39 8.59
N ILE A 24 9.88 -2.28 7.31
CA ILE A 24 10.09 -1.07 6.53
C ILE A 24 8.78 -0.57 5.91
N SER A 25 8.66 0.75 5.80
CA SER A 25 7.60 1.41 5.02
C SER A 25 8.19 2.02 3.76
N ILE A 26 7.53 1.80 2.65
CA ILE A 26 7.91 2.33 1.35
C ILE A 26 6.73 3.02 0.68
N LYS A 27 7.01 3.94 -0.24
CA LYS A 27 6.02 4.63 -1.05
C LYS A 27 6.23 4.26 -2.52
N ILE A 28 5.16 4.13 -3.29
CA ILE A 28 5.29 3.79 -4.72
C ILE A 28 6.06 4.86 -5.48
N THR A 29 5.90 6.14 -5.08
CA THR A 29 6.61 7.30 -5.65
C THR A 29 8.13 7.24 -5.45
N THR A 30 8.60 6.55 -4.42
CA THR A 30 10.05 6.38 -4.18
C THR A 30 10.68 5.30 -5.04
N ILE A 31 9.93 4.28 -5.44
CA ILE A 31 10.42 3.20 -6.30
C ILE A 31 10.15 3.44 -7.80
N TYR A 32 9.24 4.38 -8.11
CA TYR A 32 8.99 4.83 -9.48
C TYR A 32 8.47 6.26 -9.47
N SER A 33 9.17 7.18 -10.13
CA SER A 33 8.88 8.62 -10.11
C SER A 33 7.98 9.12 -11.24
N GLN A 34 7.67 8.28 -12.24
CA GLN A 34 6.89 8.66 -13.42
C GLN A 34 5.47 8.10 -13.36
N ILE A 35 4.82 8.26 -12.21
CA ILE A 35 3.44 7.81 -12.01
C ILE A 35 2.51 8.75 -12.78
N SER A 36 1.75 8.18 -13.73
CA SER A 36 0.78 8.89 -14.55
C SER A 36 -0.51 8.11 -14.66
N SER A 37 -1.63 8.76 -14.40
CA SER A 37 -2.96 8.17 -14.58
C SER A 37 -3.29 7.84 -16.04
N LEU A 38 -2.65 8.53 -17.01
CA LEU A 38 -2.82 8.27 -18.43
C LEU A 38 -2.20 6.94 -18.90
N ALA A 39 -1.23 6.40 -18.15
CA ALA A 39 -0.55 5.15 -18.42
C ALA A 39 -0.78 4.11 -17.31
N HIS A 40 -1.97 4.10 -16.72
CA HIS A 40 -2.32 3.38 -15.50
C HIS A 40 -1.84 1.92 -15.49
N ASP A 41 -2.18 1.13 -16.50
CA ASP A 41 -1.83 -0.30 -16.55
C ASP A 41 -0.33 -0.53 -16.69
N GLN A 42 0.35 0.29 -17.50
CA GLN A 42 1.80 0.23 -17.67
C GLN A 42 2.53 0.61 -16.38
N VAL A 43 2.04 1.62 -15.67
CA VAL A 43 2.59 2.05 -14.37
C VAL A 43 2.45 0.92 -13.34
N ILE A 44 1.29 0.27 -13.26
CA ILE A 44 1.06 -0.87 -12.35
C ILE A 44 2.00 -2.03 -12.70
N GLU A 45 2.23 -2.30 -13.98
CA GLU A 45 3.16 -3.36 -14.40
C GLU A 45 4.59 -3.08 -13.92
N ILE A 46 5.11 -1.89 -14.19
CA ILE A 46 6.44 -1.45 -13.74
C ILE A 46 6.55 -1.49 -12.21
N LEU A 47 5.56 -0.96 -11.51
CA LEU A 47 5.53 -0.98 -10.04
C LEU A 47 5.45 -2.39 -9.48
N THR A 48 4.71 -3.29 -10.14
CA THR A 48 4.63 -4.72 -9.77
C THR A 48 6.01 -5.39 -9.87
N GLU A 49 6.78 -5.12 -10.91
CA GLU A 49 8.15 -5.63 -11.06
C GLU A 49 9.08 -5.09 -9.96
N LYS A 50 9.03 -3.79 -9.71
CA LYS A 50 9.87 -3.14 -8.70
C LYS A 50 9.54 -3.64 -7.28
N LEU A 51 8.26 -3.72 -6.92
CA LEU A 51 7.82 -4.25 -5.65
C LEU A 51 8.14 -5.75 -5.51
N SER A 52 8.04 -6.51 -6.60
CA SER A 52 8.46 -7.92 -6.66
C SER A 52 9.94 -8.10 -6.30
N SER A 53 10.79 -7.18 -6.70
CA SER A 53 12.21 -7.20 -6.36
C SER A 53 12.45 -7.08 -4.84
N LEU A 54 11.67 -6.26 -4.14
CA LEU A 54 11.73 -6.13 -2.67
C LEU A 54 11.17 -7.37 -1.96
N TYR A 55 10.05 -7.91 -2.41
CA TYR A 55 9.50 -9.14 -1.82
C TYR A 55 10.39 -10.36 -2.09
N GLN A 56 11.11 -10.40 -3.21
CA GLN A 56 12.10 -11.44 -3.47
C GLN A 56 13.25 -11.37 -2.46
N GLU A 57 13.69 -10.17 -2.08
CA GLU A 57 14.68 -9.96 -1.02
C GLU A 57 14.18 -10.49 0.32
N VAL A 58 12.92 -10.19 0.71
CA VAL A 58 12.29 -10.71 1.92
C VAL A 58 12.34 -12.25 1.96
N ILE A 59 11.99 -12.92 0.84
CA ILE A 59 12.07 -14.39 0.74
C ILE A 59 13.51 -14.87 0.90
N SER A 60 14.46 -14.19 0.26
CA SER A 60 15.87 -14.55 0.34
C SER A 60 16.42 -14.46 1.74
N ILE A 61 16.09 -13.38 2.48
CA ILE A 61 16.49 -13.20 3.88
C ILE A 61 15.87 -14.29 4.74
N GLN A 62 14.57 -14.54 4.60
CA GLN A 62 13.89 -15.59 5.38
C GLN A 62 14.50 -16.98 5.13
N ALA A 63 14.85 -17.31 3.89
CA ALA A 63 15.48 -18.58 3.55
C ALA A 63 16.86 -18.72 4.17
N LYS A 64 17.63 -17.63 4.29
CA LYS A 64 19.00 -17.63 4.82
C LYS A 64 19.06 -17.58 6.35
N THR A 65 18.16 -16.80 6.97
CA THR A 65 18.25 -16.42 8.39
C THR A 65 17.09 -16.96 9.22
N GLY A 66 15.99 -17.39 8.61
CA GLY A 66 14.74 -17.72 9.30
C GLY A 66 13.92 -16.49 9.72
N VAL A 67 14.47 -15.28 9.60
CA VAL A 67 13.81 -14.03 10.01
C VAL A 67 12.79 -13.61 8.97
N ILE A 68 11.58 -13.24 9.41
CA ILE A 68 10.51 -12.73 8.56
C ILE A 68 10.57 -11.19 8.57
N LYS A 69 10.95 -10.62 7.44
CA LYS A 69 10.90 -9.17 7.23
C LYS A 69 9.54 -8.74 6.70
N PHE A 70 9.11 -7.54 7.05
CA PHE A 70 7.80 -7.00 6.70
C PHE A 70 7.93 -5.70 5.91
N VAL A 71 7.27 -5.63 4.75
CA VAL A 71 7.23 -4.43 3.91
C VAL A 71 5.82 -3.87 3.91
N ASN A 72 5.68 -2.61 4.27
CA ASN A 72 4.43 -1.86 4.26
C ASN A 72 4.44 -0.84 3.11
N LEU A 73 3.33 -0.75 2.38
CA LEU A 73 3.10 0.32 1.42
C LEU A 73 2.38 1.48 2.11
N ASP A 74 3.07 2.61 2.23
CA ASP A 74 2.47 3.86 2.69
C ASP A 74 1.67 4.51 1.56
N MET A 75 0.61 5.21 1.95
CA MET A 75 -0.25 5.99 1.06
C MET A 75 0.16 7.47 1.12
N GLU A 76 0.27 8.12 -0.03
CA GLU A 76 0.63 9.53 -0.10
C GLU A 76 -0.56 10.36 -0.60
N GLU A 77 -0.72 10.49 -1.90
CA GLU A 77 -1.69 11.36 -2.54
C GLU A 77 -2.91 10.58 -3.04
N TYR A 78 -4.05 11.27 -3.15
CA TYR A 78 -5.29 10.68 -3.64
C TYR A 78 -5.13 10.04 -5.03
N ARG A 79 -4.42 10.72 -5.94
CA ARG A 79 -4.18 10.22 -7.30
C ARG A 79 -3.48 8.87 -7.36
N ASP A 80 -2.72 8.54 -6.31
CA ASP A 80 -1.95 7.30 -6.22
C ASP A 80 -2.71 6.15 -5.52
N LEU A 81 -3.90 6.44 -4.96
CA LEU A 81 -4.67 5.49 -4.15
C LEU A 81 -4.95 4.18 -4.92
N SER A 82 -5.57 4.30 -6.08
CA SER A 82 -5.94 3.13 -6.90
C SER A 82 -4.71 2.36 -7.38
N ILE A 83 -3.68 3.07 -7.86
CA ILE A 83 -2.43 2.48 -8.36
C ILE A 83 -1.71 1.72 -7.23
N THR A 84 -1.66 2.30 -6.03
CA THR A 84 -1.01 1.65 -4.87
C THR A 84 -1.72 0.36 -4.50
N ILE A 85 -3.04 0.38 -4.39
CA ILE A 85 -3.84 -0.79 -4.01
C ILE A 85 -3.75 -1.87 -5.07
N GLU A 86 -3.86 -1.52 -6.35
CA GLU A 86 -3.80 -2.50 -7.43
C GLU A 86 -2.40 -3.11 -7.58
N THR A 87 -1.34 -2.31 -7.46
CA THR A 87 0.04 -2.80 -7.41
C THR A 87 0.24 -3.79 -6.27
N PHE A 88 -0.25 -3.45 -5.07
CA PHE A 88 -0.17 -4.32 -3.90
C PHE A 88 -0.86 -5.66 -4.13
N LYS A 89 -2.12 -5.65 -4.58
CA LYS A 89 -2.90 -6.85 -4.86
C LYS A 89 -2.25 -7.68 -5.96
N ARG A 90 -1.86 -7.06 -7.08
CA ARG A 90 -1.28 -7.73 -8.23
C ARG A 90 0.05 -8.43 -7.86
N THR A 91 0.92 -7.73 -7.14
CA THR A 91 2.20 -8.29 -6.71
C THR A 91 2.01 -9.48 -5.77
N LEU A 92 1.18 -9.34 -4.74
CA LEU A 92 0.94 -10.41 -3.76
C LEU A 92 0.10 -11.58 -4.30
N SER A 93 -0.57 -11.40 -5.44
CA SER A 93 -1.27 -12.48 -6.15
C SER A 93 -0.33 -13.39 -6.93
N LEU A 94 0.91 -12.98 -7.16
CA LEU A 94 1.91 -13.84 -7.79
C LEU A 94 2.18 -15.07 -6.90
N LYS A 95 2.20 -16.25 -7.51
CA LYS A 95 2.35 -17.55 -6.81
C LYS A 95 3.53 -17.57 -5.84
N LYS A 96 4.67 -17.00 -6.24
CA LYS A 96 5.89 -16.91 -5.44
C LYS A 96 5.76 -16.06 -4.17
N PHE A 97 4.81 -15.12 -4.15
CA PHE A 97 4.57 -14.22 -3.01
C PHE A 97 3.34 -14.58 -2.18
N LYS A 98 2.74 -15.74 -2.43
CA LYS A 98 1.53 -16.20 -1.75
C LYS A 98 1.68 -16.23 -0.22
N LYS A 99 2.87 -16.52 0.30
CA LYS A 99 3.16 -16.62 1.73
C LYS A 99 3.77 -15.35 2.34
N ILE A 100 3.99 -14.30 1.53
CA ILE A 100 4.50 -13.02 2.03
C ILE A 100 3.44 -12.34 2.91
N ARG A 101 3.89 -11.89 4.09
CA ARG A 101 3.14 -10.97 4.95
C ARG A 101 3.54 -9.55 4.59
N ALA A 102 2.59 -8.73 4.26
CA ALA A 102 2.82 -7.35 3.85
C ALA A 102 1.71 -6.44 4.37
N GLY A 103 1.94 -5.14 4.37
CA GLY A 103 0.98 -4.15 4.83
C GLY A 103 0.70 -3.07 3.81
N ILE A 104 -0.43 -2.40 3.99
CA ILE A 104 -0.84 -1.25 3.22
C ILE A 104 -1.55 -0.24 4.11
N VAL A 105 -1.46 1.04 3.77
CA VAL A 105 -2.10 2.13 4.50
C VAL A 105 -3.32 2.64 3.74
N LEU A 106 -4.40 2.95 4.46
CA LEU A 106 -5.55 3.68 3.94
C LEU A 106 -5.78 4.94 4.78
N GLN A 107 -6.18 6.01 4.11
CA GLN A 107 -6.36 7.34 4.69
C GLN A 107 -7.85 7.65 4.85
N ALA A 108 -8.31 7.85 6.08
CA ALA A 108 -9.72 8.07 6.39
C ALA A 108 -10.28 9.41 5.90
N TYR A 109 -9.41 10.40 5.61
CA TYR A 109 -9.87 11.69 5.08
C TYR A 109 -10.34 11.61 3.62
N LEU A 110 -10.09 10.48 2.93
CA LEU A 110 -10.58 10.21 1.57
C LEU A 110 -11.90 9.43 1.62
N PRO A 111 -12.99 9.94 1.06
CA PRO A 111 -14.28 9.22 0.96
C PRO A 111 -14.14 7.85 0.29
N ASP A 112 -13.32 7.75 -0.74
CA ASP A 112 -13.10 6.53 -1.51
C ASP A 112 -12.41 5.41 -0.73
N SER A 113 -11.72 5.73 0.38
CA SER A 113 -11.01 4.74 1.19
C SER A 113 -11.91 3.62 1.71
N TYR A 114 -13.20 3.90 1.96
CA TYR A 114 -14.13 2.85 2.38
C TYR A 114 -14.42 1.83 1.27
N LYS A 115 -14.68 2.31 0.06
CA LYS A 115 -14.86 1.45 -1.13
C LYS A 115 -13.62 0.60 -1.39
N GLU A 116 -12.46 1.24 -1.30
CA GLU A 116 -11.18 0.55 -1.49
C GLU A 116 -10.90 -0.48 -0.39
N LEU A 117 -11.26 -0.18 0.87
CA LEU A 117 -11.16 -1.17 1.95
C LEU A 117 -12.04 -2.40 1.68
N LEU A 118 -13.28 -2.22 1.23
CA LEU A 118 -14.16 -3.36 0.91
C LEU A 118 -13.59 -4.24 -0.21
N SER A 119 -13.03 -3.61 -1.25
CA SER A 119 -12.35 -4.32 -2.35
C SER A 119 -11.13 -5.10 -1.85
N LEU A 120 -10.30 -4.45 -1.04
CA LEU A 120 -9.09 -5.05 -0.45
C LEU A 120 -9.45 -6.19 0.50
N LYS A 121 -10.46 -6.02 1.35
CA LYS A 121 -11.00 -7.05 2.25
C LYS A 121 -11.42 -8.30 1.49
N LYS A 122 -12.26 -8.12 0.47
CA LYS A 122 -12.74 -9.25 -0.37
C LYS A 122 -11.55 -10.03 -0.98
N TRP A 123 -10.57 -9.32 -1.52
CA TRP A 123 -9.38 -9.92 -2.09
C TRP A 123 -8.53 -10.62 -1.01
N ALA A 124 -8.33 -10.02 0.16
CA ALA A 124 -7.52 -10.60 1.24
C ALA A 124 -8.14 -11.87 1.81
N ILE A 125 -9.47 -11.89 2.01
CA ILE A 125 -10.21 -13.07 2.44
C ILE A 125 -10.04 -14.21 1.41
N GLN A 126 -10.18 -13.92 0.12
CA GLN A 126 -9.99 -14.93 -0.93
C GLN A 126 -8.54 -15.42 -0.94
N ARG A 127 -7.56 -14.52 -0.81
CA ARG A 127 -6.14 -14.88 -0.70
C ARG A 127 -5.86 -15.89 0.43
N VAL A 128 -6.45 -15.67 1.61
CA VAL A 128 -6.29 -16.60 2.76
C VAL A 128 -7.01 -17.92 2.51
N LYS A 129 -8.23 -17.90 1.96
CA LYS A 129 -8.94 -19.14 1.54
C LYS A 129 -8.12 -19.96 0.55
N ASP A 130 -7.40 -19.32 -0.35
CA ASP A 130 -6.49 -19.98 -1.30
C ASP A 130 -5.16 -20.43 -0.66
N GLY A 131 -5.02 -20.30 0.67
CA GLY A 131 -3.84 -20.69 1.43
C GLY A 131 -2.70 -19.65 1.37
N GLY A 132 -3.01 -18.38 1.06
CA GLY A 132 -2.07 -17.26 1.17
C GLY A 132 -1.92 -16.76 2.60
N ALA A 133 -0.91 -15.93 2.84
CA ALA A 133 -0.75 -15.26 4.13
C ALA A 133 -1.72 -14.08 4.26
N PRO A 134 -2.18 -13.74 5.48
CA PRO A 134 -2.93 -12.52 5.72
C PRO A 134 -2.07 -11.27 5.43
N ILE A 135 -2.74 -10.15 5.25
CA ILE A 135 -2.09 -8.84 5.12
C ILE A 135 -2.33 -8.01 6.38
N LYS A 136 -1.71 -6.83 6.46
CA LYS A 136 -1.98 -5.83 7.49
C LYS A 136 -2.51 -4.56 6.85
N VAL A 137 -3.64 -4.07 7.33
CA VAL A 137 -4.17 -2.76 6.92
C VAL A 137 -4.01 -1.78 8.07
N ARG A 138 -3.31 -0.67 7.81
CA ARG A 138 -3.16 0.43 8.75
C ARG A 138 -4.05 1.58 8.33
N ILE A 139 -4.96 1.99 9.21
CA ILE A 139 -5.81 3.16 8.99
C ILE A 139 -5.16 4.37 9.63
N VAL A 140 -4.99 5.43 8.85
CA VAL A 140 -4.55 6.75 9.31
C VAL A 140 -5.62 7.79 8.96
N LYS A 141 -5.63 8.93 9.66
CA LYS A 141 -6.60 10.00 9.31
C LYS A 141 -6.27 10.64 7.97
N GLY A 142 -5.01 10.90 7.71
CA GLY A 142 -4.46 11.56 6.52
C GLY A 142 -3.47 12.65 6.93
N ALA A 143 -2.44 12.86 6.12
CA ALA A 143 -1.36 13.79 6.41
C ALA A 143 -1.25 14.94 5.39
N ASN A 144 -1.77 14.77 4.18
CA ASN A 144 -1.51 15.65 3.04
C ASN A 144 -2.68 16.60 2.72
N MET A 145 -3.54 16.92 3.69
CA MET A 145 -4.77 17.70 3.45
C MET A 145 -4.49 19.06 2.82
N GLU A 146 -3.41 19.74 3.22
CA GLU A 146 -3.06 21.05 2.65
C GLU A 146 -2.54 20.93 1.21
N MET A 147 -1.78 19.88 0.90
CA MET A 147 -1.36 19.58 -0.47
C MET A 147 -2.56 19.26 -1.37
N GLU A 148 -3.47 18.40 -0.92
CA GLU A 148 -4.69 18.04 -1.66
C GLU A 148 -5.55 19.28 -1.97
N LYS A 149 -5.69 20.20 -1.01
CA LYS A 149 -6.39 21.47 -1.20
C LYS A 149 -5.69 22.36 -2.23
N THR A 150 -4.36 22.45 -2.16
CA THR A 150 -3.56 23.26 -3.07
C THR A 150 -3.64 22.72 -4.50
N GLU A 151 -3.46 21.42 -4.69
CA GLU A 151 -3.57 20.77 -6.00
C GLU A 151 -4.99 20.91 -6.58
N SER A 152 -6.02 20.63 -5.78
CA SER A 152 -7.42 20.82 -6.18
C SER A 152 -7.69 22.26 -6.65
N SER A 153 -7.16 23.25 -5.95
CA SER A 153 -7.31 24.67 -6.31
C SER A 153 -6.54 25.04 -7.58
N MET A 154 -5.32 24.52 -7.76
CA MET A 154 -4.48 24.82 -8.94
C MET A 154 -4.98 24.16 -10.19
N GLU A 155 -5.45 22.92 -10.11
CA GLU A 155 -5.93 22.13 -11.24
C GLU A 155 -7.43 22.30 -11.51
N ASN A 156 -8.13 23.09 -10.67
CA ASN A 156 -9.56 23.30 -10.71
C ASN A 156 -10.37 21.97 -10.66
N TRP A 157 -9.88 21.00 -9.87
CA TRP A 157 -10.54 19.72 -9.63
C TRP A 157 -11.34 19.73 -8.34
N PRO A 158 -12.39 18.87 -8.21
CA PRO A 158 -13.07 18.68 -6.95
C PRO A 158 -12.11 18.20 -5.88
N LEU A 159 -12.21 18.77 -4.67
CA LEU A 159 -11.40 18.31 -3.53
C LEU A 159 -11.72 16.85 -3.21
N ALA A 160 -10.71 16.00 -3.26
CA ALA A 160 -10.84 14.56 -3.02
C ALA A 160 -11.10 14.19 -1.55
N THR A 161 -10.80 15.09 -0.61
CA THR A 161 -10.90 14.86 0.83
C THR A 161 -12.22 15.35 1.41
N TYR A 162 -12.62 14.82 2.57
CA TYR A 162 -13.69 15.41 3.36
C TYR A 162 -13.37 16.86 3.75
N HIS A 163 -14.40 17.70 3.78
CA HIS A 163 -14.24 19.10 4.13
C HIS A 163 -14.14 19.33 5.65
N LYS A 164 -14.77 18.47 6.45
CA LYS A 164 -14.86 18.61 7.91
C LYS A 164 -14.13 17.47 8.62
N LYS A 165 -13.42 17.83 9.69
CA LYS A 165 -12.77 16.85 10.57
C LYS A 165 -13.75 15.78 11.08
N ALA A 166 -15.00 16.15 11.39
CA ALA A 166 -16.00 15.22 11.87
C ALA A 166 -16.35 14.13 10.85
N GLU A 167 -16.32 14.44 9.55
CA GLU A 167 -16.55 13.47 8.47
C GLU A 167 -15.37 12.48 8.38
N THR A 168 -14.14 12.99 8.47
CA THR A 168 -12.94 12.14 8.56
C THR A 168 -12.98 11.23 9.79
N ASP A 169 -13.37 11.75 10.95
CA ASP A 169 -13.46 10.97 12.19
C ASP A 169 -14.55 9.89 12.09
N ALA A 170 -15.68 10.20 11.45
CA ALA A 170 -16.74 9.23 11.19
C ALA A 170 -16.29 8.12 10.23
N ASN A 171 -15.61 8.48 9.13
CA ASN A 171 -15.06 7.51 8.19
C ASN A 171 -13.96 6.65 8.83
N PHE A 172 -13.09 7.24 9.66
CA PHE A 172 -12.09 6.49 10.42
C PHE A 172 -12.74 5.39 11.28
N LYS A 173 -13.80 5.72 12.03
CA LYS A 173 -14.55 4.74 12.82
C LYS A 173 -15.16 3.66 11.94
N LYS A 174 -15.76 4.04 10.81
CA LYS A 174 -16.37 3.12 9.84
C LYS A 174 -15.33 2.12 9.30
N LEU A 175 -14.14 2.60 8.91
CA LEU A 175 -13.03 1.76 8.43
C LEU A 175 -12.56 0.78 9.51
N ILE A 176 -12.40 1.23 10.76
CA ILE A 176 -11.99 0.38 11.88
C ILE A 176 -13.05 -0.70 12.16
N LEU A 177 -14.33 -0.35 12.20
CA LEU A 177 -15.40 -1.33 12.44
C LEU A 177 -15.43 -2.41 11.35
N GLU A 178 -15.17 -2.05 10.09
CA GLU A 178 -15.08 -2.99 8.99
C GLU A 178 -13.92 -3.96 9.13
N LEU A 179 -12.79 -3.50 9.67
CA LEU A 179 -11.60 -4.34 9.94
C LEU A 179 -11.78 -5.27 11.14
N MET A 180 -12.62 -4.90 12.10
CA MET A 180 -12.84 -5.66 13.34
C MET A 180 -13.89 -6.78 13.21
N ASP A 181 -14.54 -6.90 12.08
CA ASP A 181 -15.48 -8.00 11.84
C ASP A 181 -14.73 -9.35 11.80
N LYS A 182 -15.42 -10.44 12.20
CA LYS A 182 -14.82 -11.77 12.33
C LYS A 182 -14.17 -12.29 11.04
N GLU A 183 -14.77 -12.00 9.90
CA GLU A 183 -14.27 -12.46 8.61
C GLU A 183 -13.00 -11.70 8.22
N SER A 184 -12.94 -10.41 8.54
CA SER A 184 -11.77 -9.55 8.33
C SER A 184 -10.61 -9.93 9.24
N ALA A 185 -10.85 -10.21 10.50
CA ALA A 185 -9.82 -10.44 11.53
C ALA A 185 -8.86 -11.60 11.22
N SER A 186 -9.24 -12.52 10.33
CA SER A 186 -8.38 -13.63 9.89
C SER A 186 -7.54 -13.32 8.65
N ALA A 187 -7.84 -12.23 7.96
CA ALA A 187 -7.25 -11.91 6.65
C ALA A 187 -6.55 -10.53 6.59
N LEU A 188 -6.88 -9.61 7.53
CA LEU A 188 -6.44 -8.22 7.54
C LEU A 188 -5.72 -7.84 8.83
#